data_a1ecaf9d4ef4dabc856b4dbf97e60ad0
#
_entry.id   a1ecaf9d4ef4dabc856b4dbf97e60ad0
#
_cell.length_a   1.000
_cell.length_b   1.000
_cell.length_c   1.000
_cell.angle_alpha   90.00
_cell.angle_beta   90.00
_cell.angle_gamma   90.00
#
_symmetry.space_group_name_H-M   'P 1'
#
loop_
_entity.id
_entity.type
_entity.pdbx_description
1 polymer ?
#
loop_
_entity_poly.entity_id
_entity_poly.type
_entity_poly.pdbx_seq_one_letter_code
_entity_poly.pdbx_strand_id
1 'polypeptide(L)'
;MKRKLIIFTIMTLIILVFKNYQSVLSSTIDGVNIWLYKVFPYLFIMIIIQDLLINLNFANFFKRTSTYIFFMSIISGSPSNAYIISKLVKEEKITKEYGNTCLIFTFFTNPLFLYSILNIIFNSLYMTIKIMIIIYISNFMIYFYYKKDLPVANMYGKSSNINLPSSIKSSINTNLMVLGSIVFYFIISNILINTFNIGYPCNIFLRGLLEMTQGLNDVIYLNSDIKVIATVIFITFGGFSIHTQVKCILDEYGLDYKYFFKGRILQLIIAIILTFIP
;
A
#
# COMPACT_ATOMS: atom_id res chain seq x y z
N MET A 1 9.87 -31.62 -5.33
CA MET A 1 8.42 -31.39 -5.47
C MET A 1 8.07 -29.92 -5.71
N LYS A 2 8.48 -28.98 -4.84
CA LYS A 2 8.17 -27.52 -4.99
C LYS A 2 8.58 -26.91 -6.34
N ARG A 3 9.79 -27.21 -6.87
CA ARG A 3 10.26 -26.67 -8.16
C ARG A 3 9.41 -27.10 -9.36
N LYS A 4 8.98 -28.37 -9.39
CA LYS A 4 8.12 -28.90 -10.46
C LYS A 4 6.74 -28.23 -10.46
N LEU A 5 6.17 -27.98 -9.26
CA LEU A 5 4.90 -27.27 -9.11
C LEU A 5 4.99 -25.82 -9.62
N ILE A 6 6.07 -25.11 -9.28
CA ILE A 6 6.31 -23.75 -9.77
C ILE A 6 6.41 -23.72 -11.30
N ILE A 7 7.17 -24.64 -11.89
CA ILE A 7 7.29 -24.73 -13.35
C ILE A 7 5.93 -24.99 -14.00
N PHE A 8 5.14 -25.91 -13.45
CA PHE A 8 3.80 -26.20 -13.94
C PHE A 8 2.90 -24.96 -13.87
N THR A 9 2.91 -24.22 -12.74
CA THR A 9 2.15 -22.97 -12.58
C THR A 9 2.56 -21.93 -13.63
N ILE A 10 3.87 -21.76 -13.87
CA ILE A 10 4.36 -20.81 -14.88
C ILE A 10 3.91 -21.23 -16.30
N MET A 11 4.02 -22.49 -16.64
CA MET A 11 3.57 -23.01 -17.95
C MET A 11 2.07 -22.81 -18.15
N THR A 12 1.27 -23.07 -17.11
CA THR A 12 -0.17 -22.81 -17.12
C THR A 12 -0.46 -21.33 -17.34
N LEU A 13 0.26 -20.43 -16.62
CA LEU A 13 0.10 -18.99 -16.79
C LEU A 13 0.41 -18.55 -18.23
N ILE A 14 1.48 -19.07 -18.84
CA ILE A 14 1.83 -18.77 -20.23
C ILE A 14 0.67 -19.14 -21.16
N ILE A 15 0.10 -20.34 -21.03
CA ILE A 15 -1.04 -20.79 -21.85
C ILE A 15 -2.25 -19.85 -21.65
N LEU A 16 -2.54 -19.47 -20.41
CA LEU A 16 -3.65 -18.57 -20.09
C LEU A 16 -3.45 -17.16 -20.66
N VAL A 17 -2.23 -16.64 -20.66
CA VAL A 17 -1.87 -15.35 -21.28
C VAL A 17 -2.15 -15.39 -22.78
N PHE A 18 -1.69 -16.43 -23.49
CA PHE A 18 -1.97 -16.57 -24.93
C PHE A 18 -3.46 -16.72 -25.23
N LYS A 19 -4.19 -17.50 -24.42
CA LYS A 19 -5.64 -17.68 -24.60
C LYS A 19 -6.43 -16.37 -24.38
N ASN A 20 -5.94 -15.48 -23.49
CA ASN A 20 -6.61 -14.25 -23.11
C ASN A 20 -5.87 -12.99 -23.62
N TYR A 21 -5.17 -13.05 -24.77
CA TYR A 21 -4.27 -11.97 -25.21
C TYR A 21 -4.92 -10.58 -25.29
N GLN A 22 -6.18 -10.50 -25.75
CA GLN A 22 -6.93 -9.24 -25.81
C GLN A 22 -7.18 -8.66 -24.41
N SER A 23 -7.56 -9.51 -23.46
CA SER A 23 -7.75 -9.12 -22.06
C SER A 23 -6.43 -8.70 -21.40
N VAL A 24 -5.31 -9.34 -21.76
CA VAL A 24 -3.97 -8.95 -21.30
C VAL A 24 -3.62 -7.55 -21.79
N LEU A 25 -3.87 -7.26 -23.07
CA LEU A 25 -3.59 -5.94 -23.65
C LEU A 25 -4.44 -4.84 -23.00
N SER A 26 -5.77 -5.04 -22.90
CA SER A 26 -6.65 -4.08 -22.25
C SER A 26 -6.29 -3.87 -20.78
N SER A 27 -6.03 -4.94 -20.01
CA SER A 27 -5.61 -4.86 -18.62
C SER A 27 -4.30 -4.10 -18.43
N THR A 28 -3.36 -4.25 -19.38
CA THR A 28 -2.10 -3.52 -19.36
C THR A 28 -2.36 -2.01 -19.53
N ILE A 29 -3.17 -1.63 -20.51
CA ILE A 29 -3.52 -0.23 -20.77
C ILE A 29 -4.24 0.38 -19.56
N ASP A 30 -5.22 -0.32 -18.98
CA ASP A 30 -5.98 0.13 -17.83
C ASP A 30 -5.08 0.29 -16.61
N GLY A 31 -4.20 -0.67 -16.34
CA GLY A 31 -3.24 -0.60 -15.23
C GLY A 31 -2.25 0.57 -15.38
N VAL A 32 -1.73 0.80 -16.59
CA VAL A 32 -0.86 1.94 -16.89
C VAL A 32 -1.61 3.26 -16.69
N ASN A 33 -2.84 3.38 -17.18
CA ASN A 33 -3.65 4.58 -17.03
C ASN A 33 -3.95 4.89 -15.56
N ILE A 34 -4.32 3.90 -14.76
CA ILE A 34 -4.56 4.09 -13.33
C ILE A 34 -3.26 4.52 -12.63
N TRP A 35 -2.15 3.85 -12.92
CA TRP A 35 -0.88 4.25 -12.36
C TRP A 35 -0.51 5.68 -12.74
N LEU A 36 -0.58 6.03 -14.01
CA LEU A 36 -0.13 7.33 -14.54
C LEU A 36 -0.96 8.50 -13.99
N TYR A 37 -2.28 8.35 -13.91
CA TYR A 37 -3.16 9.45 -13.53
C TYR A 37 -3.57 9.47 -12.06
N LYS A 38 -3.56 8.32 -11.36
CA LYS A 38 -4.05 8.24 -9.98
C LYS A 38 -2.97 7.91 -8.94
N VAL A 39 -1.85 7.30 -9.32
CA VAL A 39 -0.81 6.86 -8.37
C VAL A 39 0.48 7.67 -8.53
N PHE A 40 1.03 7.71 -9.72
CA PHE A 40 2.33 8.31 -10.02
C PHE A 40 2.47 9.76 -9.52
N PRO A 41 1.52 10.70 -9.78
CA PRO A 41 1.73 12.11 -9.44
C PRO A 41 1.94 12.32 -7.93
N TYR A 42 1.19 11.59 -7.11
CA TYR A 42 1.27 11.71 -5.65
C TYR A 42 2.49 10.96 -5.09
N LEU A 43 2.70 9.73 -5.56
CA LEU A 43 3.77 8.88 -5.06
C LEU A 43 5.15 9.43 -5.41
N PHE A 44 5.32 9.93 -6.64
CA PHE A 44 6.57 10.48 -7.14
C PHE A 44 7.07 11.64 -6.29
N ILE A 45 6.24 12.66 -6.09
CA ILE A 45 6.63 13.85 -5.33
C ILE A 45 6.81 13.54 -3.84
N MET A 46 5.98 12.63 -3.28
CA MET A 46 6.06 12.29 -1.87
C MET A 46 7.34 11.54 -1.52
N ILE A 47 7.83 10.64 -2.36
CA ILE A 47 9.11 9.96 -2.14
C ILE A 47 10.26 10.97 -2.17
N ILE A 48 10.24 11.94 -3.09
CA ILE A 48 11.28 12.98 -3.15
C ILE A 48 11.26 13.83 -1.87
N ILE A 49 10.09 14.31 -1.46
CA ILE A 49 9.95 15.10 -0.22
C ILE A 49 10.44 14.31 0.99
N GLN A 50 10.08 13.03 1.10
CA GLN A 50 10.52 12.18 2.20
C GLN A 50 12.05 12.03 2.24
N ASP A 51 12.68 11.78 1.11
CA ASP A 51 14.12 11.68 1.00
C ASP A 51 14.81 12.97 1.46
N LEU A 52 14.30 14.12 1.02
CA LEU A 52 14.85 15.41 1.43
C LEU A 52 14.66 15.65 2.94
N LEU A 53 13.51 15.32 3.50
CA LEU A 53 13.25 15.45 4.94
C LEU A 53 14.12 14.53 5.80
N ILE A 54 14.40 13.30 5.33
CA ILE A 54 15.33 12.38 5.99
C ILE A 54 16.74 12.96 5.98
N ASN A 55 17.20 13.50 4.85
CA ASN A 55 18.52 14.10 4.71
C ASN A 55 18.70 15.37 5.55
N LEU A 56 17.62 16.14 5.74
CA LEU A 56 17.58 17.32 6.62
C LEU A 56 17.45 16.98 8.11
N ASN A 57 17.44 15.70 8.48
CA ASN A 57 17.19 15.25 9.86
C ASN A 57 15.90 15.84 10.47
N PHE A 58 14.85 15.98 9.66
CA PHE A 58 13.55 16.50 10.12
C PHE A 58 12.99 15.71 11.32
N ALA A 59 13.43 14.48 11.50
CA ALA A 59 13.12 13.67 12.66
C ALA A 59 13.48 14.32 14.01
N ASN A 60 14.46 15.22 14.05
CA ASN A 60 14.90 15.92 15.28
C ASN A 60 13.82 16.84 15.86
N PHE A 61 12.82 17.23 15.06
CA PHE A 61 11.65 17.97 15.56
C PHE A 61 10.67 17.12 16.38
N PHE A 62 10.83 15.78 16.35
CA PHE A 62 9.96 14.86 17.05
C PHE A 62 10.66 14.29 18.30
N LYS A 63 9.95 14.25 19.42
CA LYS A 63 10.48 13.65 20.67
C LYS A 63 10.77 12.14 20.57
N ARG A 64 10.14 11.46 19.61
CA ARG A 64 10.29 10.01 19.40
C ARG A 64 10.36 9.72 17.90
N THR A 65 11.29 8.89 17.50
CA THR A 65 11.42 8.42 16.10
C THR A 65 10.16 7.72 15.59
N SER A 66 9.48 6.93 16.43
CA SER A 66 8.22 6.29 16.05
C SER A 66 7.11 7.29 15.69
N THR A 67 7.06 8.43 16.38
CA THR A 67 6.10 9.50 16.06
C THR A 67 6.42 10.16 14.72
N TYR A 68 7.70 10.38 14.44
CA TYR A 68 8.15 10.88 13.15
C TYR A 68 7.77 9.93 12.01
N ILE A 69 8.12 8.62 12.14
CA ILE A 69 7.80 7.62 11.13
C ILE A 69 6.28 7.52 10.92
N PHE A 70 5.51 7.54 11.99
CA PHE A 70 4.05 7.50 11.93
C PHE A 70 3.48 8.72 11.18
N PHE A 71 3.93 9.93 11.53
CA PHE A 71 3.50 11.17 10.89
C PHE A 71 3.84 11.19 9.39
N MET A 72 5.07 10.82 9.04
CA MET A 72 5.51 10.74 7.65
C MET A 72 4.69 9.71 6.85
N SER A 73 4.32 8.60 7.48
CA SER A 73 3.51 7.56 6.84
C SER A 73 2.08 8.00 6.53
N ILE A 74 1.50 8.87 7.37
CA ILE A 74 0.17 9.47 7.11
C ILE A 74 0.23 10.33 5.84
N ILE A 75 1.26 11.17 5.73
CA ILE A 75 1.38 12.13 4.61
C ILE A 75 1.64 11.41 3.30
N SER A 76 2.56 10.44 3.30
CA SER A 76 3.04 9.84 2.06
C SER A 76 2.20 8.65 1.57
N GLY A 77 1.65 7.90 2.49
CA GLY A 77 0.96 6.67 2.17
C GLY A 77 1.89 5.51 1.79
N SER A 78 1.30 4.37 1.46
CA SER A 78 2.00 3.16 1.03
C SER A 78 2.22 3.18 -0.50
N PRO A 79 3.33 2.61 -1.00
CA PRO A 79 4.40 1.90 -0.28
C PRO A 79 5.52 2.79 0.28
N SER A 80 5.43 4.12 0.18
CA SER A 80 6.49 5.05 0.61
C SER A 80 6.86 4.92 2.10
N ASN A 81 5.91 4.52 2.95
CA ASN A 81 6.16 4.25 4.36
C ASN A 81 7.18 3.12 4.57
N ALA A 82 7.07 2.03 3.80
CA ALA A 82 8.05 0.94 3.83
C ALA A 82 9.44 1.44 3.38
N TYR A 83 9.48 2.30 2.36
CA TYR A 83 10.71 2.92 1.89
C TYR A 83 11.39 3.77 2.98
N ILE A 84 10.63 4.64 3.70
CA ILE A 84 11.19 5.44 4.81
C ILE A 84 11.83 4.53 5.85
N ILE A 85 11.10 3.54 6.34
CA ILE A 85 11.58 2.64 7.39
C ILE A 85 12.84 1.91 6.91
N SER A 86 12.82 1.38 5.69
CA SER A 86 13.95 0.68 5.09
C SER A 86 15.17 1.59 4.95
N LYS A 87 14.99 2.84 4.52
CA LYS A 87 16.05 3.83 4.42
C LYS A 87 16.66 4.16 5.78
N LEU A 88 15.83 4.37 6.81
CA LEU A 88 16.30 4.64 8.15
C LEU A 88 17.10 3.47 8.75
N VAL A 89 16.72 2.23 8.44
CA VAL A 89 17.49 1.03 8.82
C VAL A 89 18.83 0.97 8.06
N LYS A 90 18.82 1.24 6.75
CA LYS A 90 20.02 1.27 5.92
C LYS A 90 21.04 2.32 6.40
N GLU A 91 20.55 3.47 6.82
CA GLU A 91 21.38 4.56 7.35
C GLU A 91 21.75 4.37 8.84
N GLU A 92 21.46 3.19 9.41
CA GLU A 92 21.72 2.84 10.83
C GLU A 92 21.10 3.81 11.84
N LYS A 93 20.09 4.59 11.41
CA LYS A 93 19.37 5.53 12.27
C LYS A 93 18.39 4.82 13.22
N ILE A 94 17.91 3.64 12.83
CA ILE A 94 17.10 2.73 13.65
C ILE A 94 17.54 1.29 13.46
N THR A 95 17.31 0.46 14.48
CA THR A 95 17.58 -0.99 14.36
C THR A 95 16.52 -1.67 13.49
N LYS A 96 16.86 -2.87 12.96
CA LYS A 96 15.90 -3.70 12.20
C LYS A 96 14.67 -4.06 13.04
N GLU A 97 14.84 -4.36 14.32
CA GLU A 97 13.74 -4.69 15.24
C GLU A 97 12.79 -3.52 15.43
N TYR A 98 13.36 -2.32 15.59
CA TYR A 98 12.59 -1.07 15.66
C TYR A 98 11.80 -0.85 14.36
N GLY A 99 12.45 -0.97 13.21
CA GLY A 99 11.84 -0.84 11.90
C GLY A 99 10.71 -1.86 11.69
N ASN A 100 10.94 -3.12 12.02
CA ASN A 100 9.94 -4.18 11.95
C ASN A 100 8.69 -3.84 12.79
N THR A 101 8.87 -3.36 14.01
CA THR A 101 7.74 -2.96 14.86
C THR A 101 6.98 -1.77 14.27
N CYS A 102 7.68 -0.79 13.67
CA CYS A 102 7.04 0.33 13.00
C CYS A 102 6.18 -0.11 11.81
N LEU A 103 6.55 -1.16 11.07
CA LEU A 103 5.77 -1.69 9.95
C LEU A 103 4.35 -2.10 10.34
N ILE A 104 4.10 -2.43 11.61
CA ILE A 104 2.77 -2.87 12.07
C ILE A 104 1.73 -1.75 11.95
N PHE A 105 2.11 -0.49 12.21
CA PHE A 105 1.17 0.63 12.34
C PHE A 105 1.36 1.76 11.32
N THR A 106 2.28 1.61 10.36
CA THR A 106 2.63 2.70 9.43
C THR A 106 1.98 2.59 8.06
N PHE A 107 1.06 1.66 7.86
CA PHE A 107 0.35 1.60 6.59
C PHE A 107 -0.79 2.61 6.55
N PHE A 108 -0.65 3.56 5.65
CA PHE A 108 -1.70 4.51 5.31
C PHE A 108 -1.87 4.56 3.80
N THR A 109 -3.09 4.76 3.38
CA THR A 109 -3.38 5.20 2.01
C THR A 109 -3.20 6.72 1.97
N ASN A 110 -2.59 7.25 0.90
CA ASN A 110 -2.38 8.69 0.76
C ASN A 110 -3.71 9.45 0.96
N PRO A 111 -3.76 10.51 1.79
CA PRO A 111 -5.00 11.21 2.13
C PRO A 111 -5.74 11.78 0.92
N LEU A 112 -5.01 12.34 -0.05
CA LEU A 112 -5.60 12.95 -1.25
C LEU A 112 -6.21 11.89 -2.16
N PHE A 113 -5.50 10.78 -2.36
CA PHE A 113 -6.04 9.64 -3.09
C PHE A 113 -7.28 9.07 -2.40
N LEU A 114 -7.21 8.87 -1.08
CA LEU A 114 -8.30 8.32 -0.30
C LEU A 114 -9.54 9.20 -0.37
N TYR A 115 -9.39 10.51 -0.16
CA TYR A 115 -10.49 11.46 -0.29
C TYR A 115 -11.12 11.42 -1.69
N SER A 116 -10.29 11.46 -2.74
CA SER A 116 -10.75 11.46 -4.13
C SER A 116 -11.56 10.20 -4.46
N ILE A 117 -11.03 9.02 -4.14
CA ILE A 117 -11.70 7.77 -4.49
C ILE A 117 -12.98 7.54 -3.69
N LEU A 118 -12.98 7.87 -2.38
CA LEU A 118 -14.18 7.73 -1.55
C LEU A 118 -15.29 8.68 -1.98
N ASN A 119 -14.93 9.91 -2.37
CA ASN A 119 -15.91 10.87 -2.88
C ASN A 119 -16.55 10.40 -4.18
N ILE A 120 -15.80 9.73 -5.05
CA ILE A 120 -16.34 9.10 -6.28
C ILE A 120 -17.26 7.93 -5.91
N ILE A 121 -16.88 7.06 -4.97
CA ILE A 121 -17.64 5.86 -4.61
C ILE A 121 -18.96 6.20 -3.94
N PHE A 122 -18.94 7.14 -3.00
CA PHE A 122 -20.11 7.42 -2.14
C PHE A 122 -20.91 8.64 -2.58
N ASN A 123 -20.33 9.54 -3.37
CA ASN A 123 -20.92 10.84 -3.73
C ASN A 123 -21.54 11.57 -2.53
N SER A 124 -20.87 11.48 -1.37
CA SER A 124 -21.33 12.03 -0.08
C SER A 124 -20.12 12.42 0.77
N LEU A 125 -20.04 13.70 1.12
CA LEU A 125 -18.97 14.20 1.97
C LEU A 125 -18.99 13.52 3.36
N TYR A 126 -20.18 13.30 3.92
CA TYR A 126 -20.34 12.62 5.20
C TYR A 126 -19.75 11.20 5.18
N MET A 127 -20.12 10.38 4.19
CA MET A 127 -19.61 9.01 4.06
C MET A 127 -18.12 8.98 3.77
N THR A 128 -17.62 9.89 2.94
CA THR A 128 -16.20 10.04 2.66
C THR A 128 -15.41 10.29 3.94
N ILE A 129 -15.82 11.28 4.73
CA ILE A 129 -15.15 11.62 5.99
C ILE A 129 -15.29 10.49 7.01
N LYS A 130 -16.49 9.90 7.17
CA LYS A 130 -16.73 8.77 8.10
C LYS A 130 -15.76 7.63 7.82
N ILE A 131 -15.63 7.21 6.56
CA ILE A 131 -14.74 6.09 6.21
C ILE A 131 -13.27 6.47 6.36
N MET A 132 -12.87 7.68 5.99
CA MET A 132 -11.51 8.18 6.25
C MET A 132 -11.18 8.10 7.73
N ILE A 133 -12.06 8.58 8.60
CA ILE A 133 -11.89 8.54 10.06
C ILE A 133 -11.72 7.10 10.54
N ILE A 134 -12.55 6.16 10.10
CA ILE A 134 -12.46 4.74 10.47
C ILE A 134 -11.07 4.17 10.10
N ILE A 135 -10.60 4.42 8.88
CA ILE A 135 -9.32 3.93 8.39
C ILE A 135 -8.15 4.53 9.18
N TYR A 136 -8.19 5.83 9.49
CA TYR A 136 -7.10 6.47 10.23
C TYR A 136 -7.14 6.09 11.71
N ILE A 137 -8.31 6.08 12.36
CA ILE A 137 -8.46 5.70 13.77
C ILE A 137 -7.99 4.27 14.00
N SER A 138 -8.31 3.33 13.09
CA SER A 138 -7.84 1.95 13.22
C SER A 138 -6.31 1.85 13.31
N ASN A 139 -5.57 2.62 12.51
CA ASN A 139 -4.11 2.69 12.59
C ASN A 139 -3.60 3.47 13.82
N PHE A 140 -4.30 4.54 14.24
CA PHE A 140 -3.97 5.23 15.48
C PHE A 140 -4.07 4.31 16.70
N MET A 141 -5.10 3.47 16.77
CA MET A 141 -5.25 2.47 17.86
C MET A 141 -4.06 1.50 17.87
N ILE A 142 -3.67 0.97 16.71
CA ILE A 142 -2.51 0.08 16.57
C ILE A 142 -1.23 0.81 16.99
N TYR A 143 -1.02 2.05 16.55
CA TYR A 143 0.13 2.86 16.92
C TYR A 143 0.23 3.05 18.42
N PHE A 144 -0.85 3.46 19.11
CA PHE A 144 -0.84 3.70 20.56
C PHE A 144 -0.56 2.42 21.35
N TYR A 145 -0.97 1.27 20.84
CA TYR A 145 -0.67 -0.03 21.45
C TYR A 145 0.83 -0.36 21.34
N TYR A 146 1.37 -0.37 20.11
CA TYR A 146 2.75 -0.82 19.86
C TYR A 146 3.83 0.21 20.18
N LYS A 147 3.50 1.50 20.23
CA LYS A 147 4.46 2.54 20.56
C LYS A 147 5.04 2.41 21.98
N LYS A 148 4.34 1.71 22.88
CA LYS A 148 4.78 1.49 24.26
C LYS A 148 6.02 0.59 24.32
N ASP A 149 6.12 -0.34 23.40
CA ASP A 149 7.20 -1.34 23.33
C ASP A 149 8.45 -0.79 22.62
N LEU A 150 8.36 0.41 22.03
CA LEU A 150 9.46 1.02 21.33
C LEU A 150 10.28 1.92 22.27
N PRO A 151 11.60 1.74 22.33
CA PRO A 151 12.49 2.61 23.09
C PRO A 151 12.39 4.04 22.56
N VAL A 152 12.66 5.01 23.44
CA VAL A 152 12.82 6.41 23.01
C VAL A 152 14.16 6.51 22.31
N ALA A 153 14.17 6.23 21.01
CA ALA A 153 15.32 6.42 20.15
C ALA A 153 15.29 7.87 19.66
N ASN A 154 16.36 8.60 19.90
CA ASN A 154 16.58 9.89 19.25
C ASN A 154 17.45 9.60 18.02
N MET A 155 17.00 10.05 16.84
CA MET A 155 17.79 9.94 15.63
C MET A 155 18.91 10.98 15.67
N TYR A 156 20.04 10.60 16.26
CA TYR A 156 21.26 11.39 16.16
C TYR A 156 22.01 10.95 14.89
N GLY A 157 21.77 11.63 13.80
CA GLY A 157 22.56 11.46 12.59
C GLY A 157 23.14 12.80 12.11
N LYS A 158 24.34 12.77 11.53
CA LYS A 158 24.82 13.92 10.77
C LYS A 158 23.87 14.13 9.61
N SER A 159 23.45 15.38 9.35
CA SER A 159 22.75 15.72 8.12
C SER A 159 23.60 15.26 6.93
N SER A 160 23.01 14.45 6.08
CA SER A 160 23.64 14.16 4.79
C SER A 160 23.38 15.33 3.83
N ASN A 161 24.29 15.52 2.88
CA ASN A 161 24.09 16.55 1.86
C ASN A 161 22.79 16.28 1.10
N ILE A 162 22.00 17.33 0.90
CA ILE A 162 20.81 17.28 0.06
C ILE A 162 21.23 16.90 -1.36
N ASN A 163 20.73 15.77 -1.84
CA ASN A 163 21.03 15.28 -3.18
C ASN A 163 19.73 15.04 -3.95
N LEU A 164 19.16 16.10 -4.52
CA LEU A 164 17.92 16.04 -5.28
C LEU A 164 17.98 15.03 -6.46
N PRO A 165 19.08 14.94 -7.26
CA PRO A 165 19.17 13.92 -8.31
C PRO A 165 19.03 12.48 -7.79
N SER A 166 19.62 12.15 -6.64
CA SER A 166 19.49 10.81 -6.04
C SER A 166 18.05 10.53 -5.57
N SER A 167 17.37 11.52 -5.01
CA SER A 167 15.97 11.41 -4.58
C SER A 167 15.03 11.22 -5.77
N ILE A 168 15.26 11.93 -6.87
CA ILE A 168 14.50 11.73 -8.12
C ILE A 168 14.71 10.31 -8.66
N LYS A 169 15.96 9.83 -8.73
CA LYS A 169 16.28 8.47 -9.20
C LYS A 169 15.59 7.40 -8.34
N SER A 170 15.64 7.55 -7.03
CA SER A 170 15.00 6.63 -6.08
C SER A 170 13.47 6.62 -6.27
N SER A 171 12.89 7.80 -6.43
CA SER A 171 11.45 7.93 -6.69
C SER A 171 11.04 7.26 -8.00
N ILE A 172 11.79 7.45 -9.09
CA ILE A 172 11.51 6.79 -10.38
C ILE A 172 11.55 5.27 -10.23
N ASN A 173 12.60 4.72 -9.61
CA ASN A 173 12.75 3.27 -9.44
C ASN A 173 11.59 2.68 -8.64
N THR A 174 11.20 3.31 -7.53
CA THR A 174 10.06 2.86 -6.73
C THR A 174 8.76 2.93 -7.53
N ASN A 175 8.54 4.00 -8.30
CA ASN A 175 7.33 4.16 -9.12
C ASN A 175 7.25 3.14 -10.26
N LEU A 176 8.36 2.76 -10.88
CA LEU A 176 8.39 1.71 -11.92
C LEU A 176 8.08 0.33 -11.32
N MET A 177 8.56 0.02 -10.12
CA MET A 177 8.18 -1.20 -9.40
C MET A 177 6.67 -1.22 -9.09
N VAL A 178 6.11 -0.08 -8.66
CA VAL A 178 4.67 0.07 -8.42
C VAL A 178 3.86 -0.14 -9.70
N LEU A 179 4.27 0.47 -10.83
CA LEU A 179 3.67 0.24 -12.14
C LEU A 179 3.64 -1.25 -12.49
N GLY A 180 4.80 -1.91 -12.43
CA GLY A 180 4.91 -3.34 -12.77
C GLY A 180 3.99 -4.22 -11.93
N SER A 181 3.88 -3.95 -10.63
CA SER A 181 2.97 -4.72 -9.76
C SER A 181 1.50 -4.44 -10.04
N ILE A 182 1.09 -3.19 -10.27
CA ILE A 182 -0.29 -2.85 -10.62
C ILE A 182 -0.67 -3.58 -11.92
N VAL A 183 0.10 -3.42 -12.99
CA VAL A 183 -0.18 -4.05 -14.29
C VAL A 183 -0.24 -5.58 -14.16
N PHE A 184 0.71 -6.18 -13.44
CA PHE A 184 0.72 -7.63 -13.23
C PHE A 184 -0.58 -8.13 -12.58
N TYR A 185 -1.01 -7.49 -11.48
CA TYR A 185 -2.22 -7.93 -10.77
C TYR A 185 -3.52 -7.59 -11.53
N PHE A 186 -3.55 -6.55 -12.36
CA PHE A 186 -4.64 -6.29 -13.30
C PHE A 186 -4.79 -7.43 -14.32
N ILE A 187 -3.68 -7.84 -14.92
CA ILE A 187 -3.66 -8.96 -15.89
C ILE A 187 -4.13 -10.24 -15.21
N ILE A 188 -3.56 -10.59 -14.05
CA ILE A 188 -3.91 -11.83 -13.34
C ILE A 188 -5.39 -11.84 -12.92
N SER A 189 -5.92 -10.74 -12.40
CA SER A 189 -7.32 -10.67 -11.99
C SER A 189 -8.27 -10.93 -13.17
N ASN A 190 -8.04 -10.27 -14.30
CA ASN A 190 -8.89 -10.42 -15.48
C ASN A 190 -8.75 -11.80 -16.15
N ILE A 191 -7.53 -12.36 -16.21
CA ILE A 191 -7.32 -13.74 -16.67
C ILE A 191 -8.12 -14.73 -15.81
N LEU A 192 -8.05 -14.62 -14.49
CA LEU A 192 -8.78 -15.52 -13.58
C LEU A 192 -10.29 -15.37 -13.76
N ILE A 193 -10.80 -14.15 -13.82
CA ILE A 193 -12.23 -13.88 -14.02
C ILE A 193 -12.72 -14.48 -15.33
N ASN A 194 -11.99 -14.26 -16.43
CA ASN A 194 -12.39 -14.76 -17.75
C ASN A 194 -12.27 -16.29 -17.84
N THR A 195 -11.20 -16.87 -17.27
CA THR A 195 -10.98 -18.31 -17.36
C THR A 195 -11.98 -19.11 -16.54
N PHE A 196 -12.34 -18.62 -15.37
CA PHE A 196 -13.26 -19.32 -14.46
C PHE A 196 -14.70 -18.79 -14.51
N ASN A 197 -15.00 -17.84 -15.42
CA ASN A 197 -16.31 -17.19 -15.54
C ASN A 197 -16.83 -16.67 -14.20
N ILE A 198 -15.95 -15.99 -13.44
CA ILE A 198 -16.31 -15.49 -12.11
C ILE A 198 -17.29 -14.32 -12.27
N GLY A 199 -18.54 -14.57 -11.89
CA GLY A 199 -19.62 -13.58 -11.98
C GLY A 199 -19.66 -12.58 -10.81
N TYR A 200 -20.60 -11.65 -10.93
CA TYR A 200 -20.93 -10.67 -9.90
C TYR A 200 -21.51 -11.37 -8.65
N PRO A 201 -21.19 -10.95 -7.42
CA PRO A 201 -20.23 -9.87 -7.06
C PRO A 201 -18.78 -10.37 -6.84
N CYS A 202 -18.54 -11.68 -6.98
CA CYS A 202 -17.24 -12.29 -6.65
C CYS A 202 -16.07 -11.71 -7.49
N ASN A 203 -16.33 -11.33 -8.73
CA ASN A 203 -15.35 -10.69 -9.59
C ASN A 203 -14.80 -9.37 -8.99
N ILE A 204 -15.67 -8.55 -8.37
CA ILE A 204 -15.27 -7.29 -7.70
C ILE A 204 -14.38 -7.59 -6.50
N PHE A 205 -14.72 -8.59 -5.68
CA PHE A 205 -13.91 -8.98 -4.54
C PHE A 205 -12.55 -9.53 -4.97
N LEU A 206 -12.50 -10.37 -6.01
CA LEU A 206 -11.25 -10.89 -6.54
C LEU A 206 -10.34 -9.75 -7.04
N ARG A 207 -10.88 -8.80 -7.80
CA ARG A 207 -10.15 -7.63 -8.26
C ARG A 207 -9.60 -6.82 -7.09
N GLY A 208 -10.43 -6.47 -6.12
CA GLY A 208 -10.01 -5.65 -4.98
C GLY A 208 -8.99 -6.32 -4.07
N LEU A 209 -9.03 -7.65 -3.93
CA LEU A 209 -8.03 -8.41 -3.17
C LEU A 209 -6.70 -8.53 -3.93
N LEU A 210 -6.73 -8.61 -5.25
CA LEU A 210 -5.52 -8.67 -6.06
C LEU A 210 -4.92 -7.27 -6.27
N GLU A 211 -5.75 -6.29 -6.67
CA GLU A 211 -5.32 -4.91 -6.88
C GLU A 211 -6.40 -3.94 -6.35
N MET A 212 -6.04 -3.21 -5.31
CA MET A 212 -6.95 -2.35 -4.54
C MET A 212 -7.68 -1.33 -5.42
N THR A 213 -6.96 -0.65 -6.33
CA THR A 213 -7.54 0.45 -7.12
C THR A 213 -8.54 -0.06 -8.15
N GLN A 214 -8.33 -1.26 -8.69
CA GLN A 214 -9.27 -1.92 -9.59
C GLN A 214 -10.56 -2.26 -8.83
N GLY A 215 -10.44 -2.90 -7.66
CA GLY A 215 -11.61 -3.20 -6.84
C GLY A 215 -12.37 -1.95 -6.41
N LEU A 216 -11.69 -0.89 -5.99
CA LEU A 216 -12.31 0.38 -5.59
C LEU A 216 -13.07 1.07 -6.74
N ASN A 217 -12.61 0.93 -7.97
CA ASN A 217 -13.35 1.44 -9.11
C ASN A 217 -14.68 0.67 -9.33
N ASP A 218 -14.69 -0.62 -9.00
CA ASP A 218 -15.85 -1.49 -9.25
C ASP A 218 -16.84 -1.55 -8.08
N VAL A 219 -16.44 -1.15 -6.84
CA VAL A 219 -17.38 -1.17 -5.69
C VAL A 219 -18.60 -0.28 -5.86
N ILE A 220 -18.58 0.69 -6.76
CA ILE A 220 -19.73 1.54 -7.06
C ILE A 220 -20.96 0.74 -7.51
N TYR A 221 -20.75 -0.44 -8.09
CA TYR A 221 -21.79 -1.34 -8.56
C TYR A 221 -22.38 -2.24 -7.46
N LEU A 222 -21.77 -2.26 -6.25
CA LEU A 222 -22.29 -3.03 -5.11
C LEU A 222 -23.44 -2.32 -4.40
N ASN A 223 -24.29 -3.10 -3.74
CA ASN A 223 -25.32 -2.59 -2.83
C ASN A 223 -24.72 -1.81 -1.67
N SER A 224 -25.46 -0.85 -1.10
CA SER A 224 -24.95 0.13 -0.10
C SER A 224 -24.12 -0.48 1.02
N ASP A 225 -24.62 -1.51 1.68
CA ASP A 225 -23.96 -2.09 2.86
C ASP A 225 -22.71 -2.87 2.48
N ILE A 226 -22.79 -3.68 1.43
CA ILE A 226 -21.63 -4.42 0.89
C ILE A 226 -20.59 -3.45 0.36
N LYS A 227 -21.01 -2.33 -0.27
CA LYS A 227 -20.12 -1.28 -0.77
C LYS A 227 -19.22 -0.72 0.31
N VAL A 228 -19.77 -0.37 1.47
CA VAL A 228 -19.01 0.18 2.60
C VAL A 228 -17.99 -0.85 3.10
N ILE A 229 -18.44 -2.08 3.36
CA ILE A 229 -17.59 -3.15 3.87
C ILE A 229 -16.46 -3.48 2.87
N ALA A 230 -16.80 -3.66 1.59
CA ALA A 230 -15.82 -3.95 0.54
C ALA A 230 -14.79 -2.83 0.40
N THR A 231 -15.23 -1.57 0.44
CA THR A 231 -14.33 -0.40 0.40
C THR A 231 -13.34 -0.42 1.57
N VAL A 232 -13.82 -0.65 2.79
CA VAL A 232 -12.96 -0.73 3.99
C VAL A 232 -12.00 -1.90 3.88
N ILE A 233 -12.44 -3.08 3.45
CA ILE A 233 -11.57 -4.25 3.24
C ILE A 233 -10.46 -3.93 2.25
N PHE A 234 -10.80 -3.40 1.06
CA PHE A 234 -9.81 -3.15 0.01
C PHE A 234 -8.76 -2.11 0.44
N ILE A 235 -9.19 -1.03 1.09
CA ILE A 235 -8.26 0.01 1.54
C ILE A 235 -7.38 -0.48 2.69
N THR A 236 -7.93 -1.19 3.68
CA THR A 236 -7.16 -1.62 4.86
C THR A 236 -6.26 -2.82 4.58
N PHE A 237 -6.67 -3.75 3.75
CA PHE A 237 -5.83 -4.83 3.28
C PHE A 237 -4.79 -4.33 2.26
N GLY A 238 -5.19 -3.49 1.30
CA GLY A 238 -4.32 -2.88 0.30
C GLY A 238 -4.13 -3.71 -0.98
N GLY A 239 -4.72 -4.90 -1.06
CA GLY A 239 -4.54 -5.83 -2.19
C GLY A 239 -3.13 -6.45 -2.28
N PHE A 240 -3.02 -7.60 -2.93
CA PHE A 240 -1.74 -8.30 -3.10
C PHE A 240 -0.71 -7.49 -3.90
N SER A 241 -1.15 -6.55 -4.74
CA SER A 241 -0.27 -5.62 -5.44
C SER A 241 0.59 -4.82 -4.45
N ILE A 242 -0.03 -4.16 -3.46
CA ILE A 242 0.70 -3.39 -2.44
C ILE A 242 1.55 -4.32 -1.54
N HIS A 243 1.05 -5.51 -1.20
CA HIS A 243 1.82 -6.50 -0.44
C HIS A 243 3.12 -6.89 -1.16
N THR A 244 3.07 -7.06 -2.48
CA THR A 244 4.25 -7.35 -3.31
C THR A 244 5.19 -6.16 -3.35
N GLN A 245 4.67 -4.93 -3.53
CA GLN A 245 5.48 -3.71 -3.54
C GLN A 245 6.23 -3.53 -2.22
N VAL A 246 5.52 -3.64 -1.10
CA VAL A 246 6.12 -3.53 0.23
C VAL A 246 7.16 -4.63 0.46
N LYS A 247 6.82 -5.88 0.13
CA LYS A 247 7.75 -7.00 0.28
C LYS A 247 9.03 -6.80 -0.51
N CYS A 248 8.95 -6.32 -1.75
CA CYS A 248 10.11 -6.01 -2.58
C CYS A 248 11.05 -5.00 -1.90
N ILE A 249 10.47 -3.92 -1.34
CA ILE A 249 11.24 -2.90 -0.61
C ILE A 249 11.88 -3.51 0.66
N LEU A 250 11.12 -4.29 1.43
CA LEU A 250 11.61 -4.84 2.69
C LEU A 250 12.73 -5.89 2.49
N ASP A 251 12.59 -6.74 1.47
CA ASP A 251 13.59 -7.78 1.15
C ASP A 251 14.95 -7.16 0.79
N GLU A 252 14.98 -6.00 0.12
CA GLU A 252 16.22 -5.27 -0.22
C GLU A 252 17.02 -4.86 1.02
N TYR A 253 16.33 -4.59 2.15
CA TYR A 253 16.97 -4.10 3.38
C TYR A 253 16.94 -5.11 4.53
N GLY A 254 16.48 -6.33 4.27
CA GLY A 254 16.43 -7.42 5.25
C GLY A 254 15.45 -7.19 6.40
N LEU A 255 14.34 -6.51 6.15
CA LEU A 255 13.22 -6.34 7.07
C LEU A 255 12.20 -7.48 6.90
N ASP A 256 11.51 -7.84 7.99
CA ASP A 256 10.57 -8.97 7.96
C ASP A 256 9.15 -8.52 7.59
N TYR A 257 8.70 -8.97 6.43
CA TYR A 257 7.36 -8.72 5.90
C TYR A 257 6.21 -9.18 6.84
N LYS A 258 6.45 -10.14 7.74
CA LYS A 258 5.41 -10.63 8.67
C LYS A 258 4.85 -9.52 9.56
N TYR A 259 5.67 -8.55 9.95
CA TYR A 259 5.22 -7.41 10.75
C TYR A 259 4.26 -6.51 9.98
N PHE A 260 4.56 -6.23 8.72
CA PHE A 260 3.64 -5.51 7.84
C PHE A 260 2.32 -6.28 7.70
N PHE A 261 2.37 -7.57 7.36
CA PHE A 261 1.17 -8.40 7.21
C PHE A 261 0.34 -8.45 8.49
N LYS A 262 0.97 -8.61 9.67
CA LYS A 262 0.29 -8.53 10.96
C LYS A 262 -0.46 -7.22 11.14
N GLY A 263 0.17 -6.09 10.79
CA GLY A 263 -0.46 -4.77 10.84
C GLY A 263 -1.69 -4.67 9.94
N ARG A 264 -1.63 -5.24 8.73
CA ARG A 264 -2.79 -5.26 7.79
C ARG A 264 -3.98 -6.01 8.35
N ILE A 265 -3.74 -7.21 8.89
CA ILE A 265 -4.81 -8.01 9.49
C ILE A 265 -5.42 -7.30 10.71
N LEU A 266 -4.59 -6.74 11.59
CA LEU A 266 -5.08 -5.98 12.75
C LEU A 266 -5.91 -4.76 12.31
N GLN A 267 -5.43 -3.99 11.33
CA GLN A 267 -6.16 -2.83 10.83
C GLN A 267 -7.49 -3.23 10.20
N LEU A 268 -7.49 -4.29 9.39
CA LEU A 268 -8.70 -4.82 8.76
C LEU A 268 -9.76 -5.17 9.82
N ILE A 269 -9.39 -5.92 10.85
CA ILE A 269 -10.31 -6.33 11.92
C ILE A 269 -10.88 -5.10 12.66
N ILE A 270 -10.01 -4.18 13.09
CA ILE A 270 -10.42 -2.98 13.82
C ILE A 270 -11.32 -2.10 12.95
N ALA A 271 -10.95 -1.87 11.70
CA ALA A 271 -11.72 -1.02 10.79
C ALA A 271 -13.11 -1.61 10.49
N ILE A 272 -13.21 -2.94 10.29
CA ILE A 272 -14.50 -3.60 10.13
C ILE A 272 -15.37 -3.39 11.38
N ILE A 273 -14.81 -3.61 12.58
CA ILE A 273 -15.57 -3.40 13.83
C ILE A 273 -16.07 -1.95 13.92
N LEU A 274 -15.20 -0.98 13.61
CA LEU A 274 -15.55 0.44 13.64
C LEU A 274 -16.64 0.81 12.60
N THR A 275 -16.76 0.05 11.51
CA THR A 275 -17.80 0.29 10.50
C THR A 275 -19.20 0.06 11.03
N PHE A 276 -19.36 -0.81 12.02
CA PHE A 276 -20.67 -1.11 12.65
C PHE A 276 -21.00 -0.17 13.82
N ILE A 277 -20.10 0.73 14.19
CA ILE A 277 -20.38 1.78 15.18
C ILE A 277 -21.13 2.92 14.47
N PRO A 278 -22.30 3.33 14.97
CA PRO A 278 -23.16 4.33 14.34
C PRO A 278 -22.51 5.70 14.19
#